data_897b59592ae6aa3ca6f9ed871ad04965
#
_entry.id   897b59592ae6aa3ca6f9ed871ad04965
#
_cell.length_a   1.000
_cell.length_b   1.000
_cell.length_c   1.000
_cell.angle_alpha   90.00
_cell.angle_beta   90.00
_cell.angle_gamma   90.00
#
_symmetry.space_group_name_H-M   'P 1'
#
loop_
_entity.id
_entity.type
_entity.pdbx_description
1 polymer ?
#
loop_
_entity_poly.entity_id
_entity_poly.type
_entity_poly.pdbx_seq_one_letter_code
_entity_poly.pdbx_strand_id
1 'polypeptide(L)'
;DEKFDKINIFRYIHTHLSEKLTISSISKLFFMSESTINRYIKETTGLSFNTLINEMRVGKTMDMLLYTDLDIEEIAEITGFSDRSHLSKVFTARTGQNPNKYRQTFNKISQICQIENIRNFYRILNYVVKNSSDDIEIEEICKDFSISITELNRLFIYYVEKNFKSFLNFVRINKSTKLLLKTDMQITDIAFEVGYNTVKTFNRNFLKYQKMLPTEFRKNLKLQDREI
;
A
#
# COMPACT_ATOMS: atom_id res chain seq x y z
N ASP A 1 -24.29 -17.70 12.71
CA ASP A 1 -22.93 -17.23 13.07
C ASP A 1 -21.90 -17.54 11.97
N GLU A 2 -21.88 -18.76 11.43
CA GLU A 2 -20.93 -19.16 10.36
C GLU A 2 -21.02 -18.29 9.10
N LYS A 3 -22.22 -17.82 8.75
CA LYS A 3 -22.44 -16.92 7.59
C LYS A 3 -21.91 -15.51 7.84
N PHE A 4 -21.91 -15.05 9.08
CA PHE A 4 -21.39 -13.74 9.48
C PHE A 4 -19.86 -13.74 9.45
N ASP A 5 -19.20 -14.80 9.88
CA ASP A 5 -17.75 -14.93 9.85
C ASP A 5 -17.20 -14.96 8.42
N LYS A 6 -17.90 -15.62 7.51
CA LYS A 6 -17.53 -15.71 6.09
C LYS A 6 -17.53 -14.35 5.38
N ILE A 7 -18.52 -13.48 5.65
CA ILE A 7 -18.56 -12.12 5.11
C ILE A 7 -17.38 -11.30 5.63
N ASN A 8 -17.00 -11.51 6.90
CA ASN A 8 -15.87 -10.81 7.51
C ASN A 8 -14.52 -11.19 6.88
N ILE A 9 -14.36 -12.38 6.31
CA ILE A 9 -13.14 -12.78 5.58
C ILE A 9 -12.91 -11.83 4.39
N PHE A 10 -13.90 -11.60 3.54
CA PHE A 10 -13.76 -10.68 2.40
C PHE A 10 -13.50 -9.24 2.84
N ARG A 11 -14.19 -8.79 3.89
CA ARG A 11 -13.94 -7.47 4.46
C ARG A 11 -12.51 -7.34 4.96
N TYR A 12 -12.02 -8.35 5.67
CA TYR A 12 -10.65 -8.38 6.17
C TYR A 12 -9.64 -8.36 5.02
N ILE A 13 -9.81 -9.21 4.00
CA ILE A 13 -8.96 -9.21 2.81
C ILE A 13 -8.94 -7.82 2.16
N HIS A 14 -10.11 -7.21 1.95
CA HIS A 14 -10.23 -5.89 1.32
C HIS A 14 -9.50 -4.80 2.11
N THR A 15 -9.57 -4.84 3.44
CA THR A 15 -8.96 -3.83 4.33
C THR A 15 -7.49 -4.10 4.70
N HIS A 16 -6.87 -5.16 4.14
CA HIS A 16 -5.48 -5.54 4.43
C HIS A 16 -4.70 -5.95 3.17
N LEU A 17 -5.17 -5.55 1.99
CA LEU A 17 -4.55 -5.93 0.70
C LEU A 17 -3.09 -5.50 0.57
N SER A 18 -2.73 -4.37 1.19
CA SER A 18 -1.35 -3.87 1.19
C SER A 18 -0.41 -4.66 2.12
N GLU A 19 -0.96 -5.57 2.93
CA GLU A 19 -0.19 -6.41 3.83
C GLU A 19 0.17 -7.76 3.19
N LYS A 20 1.12 -8.48 3.80
CA LYS A 20 1.43 -9.86 3.39
C LYS A 20 0.31 -10.79 3.85
N LEU A 21 -0.71 -10.95 3.01
CA LEU A 21 -1.80 -11.88 3.26
C LEU A 21 -1.42 -13.31 2.84
N THR A 22 -1.62 -14.26 3.76
CA THR A 22 -1.51 -15.69 3.47
C THR A 22 -2.78 -16.40 3.94
N ILE A 23 -3.13 -17.51 3.30
CA ILE A 23 -4.29 -18.29 3.73
C ILE A 23 -4.12 -18.78 5.16
N SER A 24 -2.88 -19.11 5.56
CA SER A 24 -2.55 -19.53 6.94
C SER A 24 -2.81 -18.41 7.96
N SER A 25 -2.46 -17.15 7.64
CA SER A 25 -2.73 -16.02 8.53
C SER A 25 -4.23 -15.79 8.72
N ILE A 26 -5.02 -15.91 7.65
CA ILE A 26 -6.48 -15.76 7.71
C ILE A 26 -7.13 -16.95 8.44
N SER A 27 -6.66 -18.15 8.18
CA SER A 27 -7.10 -19.38 8.86
C SER A 27 -6.98 -19.22 10.39
N LYS A 28 -5.83 -18.77 10.87
CA LYS A 28 -5.60 -18.52 12.30
C LYS A 28 -6.49 -17.42 12.86
N LEU A 29 -6.67 -16.34 12.12
CA LEU A 29 -7.46 -15.19 12.56
C LEU A 29 -8.95 -15.50 12.72
N PHE A 30 -9.49 -16.29 11.77
CA PHE A 30 -10.92 -16.64 11.75
C PHE A 30 -11.22 -18.00 12.39
N PHE A 31 -10.22 -18.67 12.97
CA PHE A 31 -10.37 -20.01 13.59
C PHE A 31 -11.00 -21.05 12.65
N MET A 32 -10.67 -20.95 11.36
CA MET A 32 -11.13 -21.85 10.31
C MET A 32 -9.97 -22.60 9.67
N SER A 33 -10.22 -23.82 9.13
CA SER A 33 -9.19 -24.50 8.35
C SER A 33 -8.90 -23.79 7.02
N GLU A 34 -7.67 -23.89 6.54
CA GLU A 34 -7.28 -23.32 5.23
C GLU A 34 -8.14 -23.88 4.09
N SER A 35 -8.49 -25.16 4.17
CA SER A 35 -9.37 -25.81 3.18
C SER A 35 -10.79 -25.22 3.19
N THR A 36 -11.33 -24.93 4.37
CA THR A 36 -12.65 -24.29 4.50
C THR A 36 -12.66 -22.90 3.88
N ILE A 37 -11.63 -22.08 4.16
CA ILE A 37 -11.50 -20.72 3.60
C ILE A 37 -11.33 -20.79 2.08
N ASN A 38 -10.44 -21.66 1.57
CA ASN A 38 -10.23 -21.82 0.14
C ASN A 38 -11.51 -22.25 -0.59
N ARG A 39 -12.24 -23.21 -0.03
CA ARG A 39 -13.52 -23.67 -0.58
C ARG A 39 -14.51 -22.52 -0.63
N TYR A 40 -14.67 -21.79 0.46
CA TYR A 40 -15.61 -20.67 0.53
C TYR A 40 -15.27 -19.57 -0.49
N ILE A 41 -14.00 -19.17 -0.59
CA ILE A 41 -13.54 -18.19 -1.58
C ILE A 41 -13.85 -18.67 -3.00
N LYS A 42 -13.53 -19.94 -3.30
CA LYS A 42 -13.74 -20.52 -4.62
C LYS A 42 -15.22 -20.63 -4.98
N GLU A 43 -16.08 -21.04 -4.04
CA GLU A 43 -17.53 -21.11 -4.24
C GLU A 43 -18.15 -19.73 -4.46
N THR A 44 -17.64 -18.70 -3.78
CA THR A 44 -18.18 -17.35 -3.85
C THR A 44 -17.67 -16.57 -5.06
N THR A 45 -16.40 -16.73 -5.44
CA THR A 45 -15.74 -15.89 -6.46
C THR A 45 -15.31 -16.65 -7.71
N GLY A 46 -15.28 -17.97 -7.68
CA GLY A 46 -14.69 -18.82 -8.71
C GLY A 46 -13.15 -18.83 -8.69
N LEU A 47 -12.50 -18.08 -7.80
CA LEU A 47 -11.06 -17.87 -7.78
C LEU A 47 -10.40 -18.61 -6.60
N SER A 48 -9.09 -18.92 -6.75
CA SER A 48 -8.28 -19.31 -5.61
C SER A 48 -7.95 -18.09 -4.73
N PHE A 49 -7.56 -18.31 -3.47
CA PHE A 49 -7.16 -17.23 -2.56
C PHE A 49 -6.12 -16.28 -3.17
N ASN A 50 -5.01 -16.83 -3.67
CA ASN A 50 -3.94 -16.02 -4.25
C ASN A 50 -4.38 -15.28 -5.51
N THR A 51 -5.22 -15.90 -6.33
CA THR A 51 -5.76 -15.26 -7.53
C THR A 51 -6.66 -14.10 -7.14
N LEU A 52 -7.54 -14.28 -6.15
CA LEU A 52 -8.41 -13.21 -5.65
C LEU A 52 -7.61 -12.01 -5.14
N ILE A 53 -6.58 -12.25 -4.30
CA ILE A 53 -5.71 -11.17 -3.81
C ILE A 53 -5.08 -10.41 -4.98
N ASN A 54 -4.54 -11.12 -5.97
CA ASN A 54 -3.91 -10.50 -7.12
C ASN A 54 -4.91 -9.71 -7.98
N GLU A 55 -6.14 -10.21 -8.19
CA GLU A 55 -7.20 -9.48 -8.90
C GLU A 55 -7.52 -8.15 -8.22
N MET A 56 -7.71 -8.19 -6.90
CA MET A 56 -8.01 -6.99 -6.13
C MET A 56 -6.86 -5.98 -6.16
N ARG A 57 -5.62 -6.45 -6.08
CA ARG A 57 -4.42 -5.60 -6.19
C ARG A 57 -4.27 -4.99 -7.59
N VAL A 58 -4.53 -5.76 -8.64
CA VAL A 58 -4.52 -5.27 -10.03
C VAL A 58 -5.57 -4.19 -10.23
N GLY A 59 -6.79 -4.35 -9.71
CA GLY A 59 -7.83 -3.32 -9.75
C GLY A 59 -7.38 -2.00 -9.13
N LYS A 60 -6.81 -2.04 -7.91
CA LYS A 60 -6.23 -0.83 -7.28
C LYS A 60 -5.08 -0.23 -8.08
N THR A 61 -4.24 -1.08 -8.67
CA THR A 61 -3.13 -0.64 -9.54
C THR A 61 -3.65 0.12 -10.76
N MET A 62 -4.74 -0.38 -11.39
CA MET A 62 -5.36 0.30 -12.53
C MET A 62 -5.78 1.73 -12.17
N ASP A 63 -6.48 1.90 -11.04
CA ASP A 63 -6.91 3.22 -10.58
C ASP A 63 -5.72 4.16 -10.33
N MET A 64 -4.68 3.67 -9.66
CA MET A 64 -3.48 4.49 -9.39
C MET A 64 -2.75 4.88 -10.68
N LEU A 65 -2.67 3.97 -11.65
CA LEU A 65 -2.08 4.28 -12.96
C LEU A 65 -2.84 5.36 -13.71
N LEU A 66 -4.16 5.43 -13.54
CA LEU A 66 -5.02 6.39 -14.22
C LEU A 66 -5.07 7.77 -13.54
N TYR A 67 -4.99 7.80 -12.23
CA TYR A 67 -5.29 9.01 -11.45
C TYR A 67 -4.11 9.58 -10.68
N THR A 68 -2.92 8.95 -10.76
CA THR A 68 -1.70 9.43 -10.10
C THR A 68 -0.49 9.40 -11.02
N ASP A 69 0.54 10.20 -10.67
CA ASP A 69 1.85 10.18 -11.32
C ASP A 69 2.86 9.29 -10.56
N LEU A 70 2.36 8.45 -9.64
CA LEU A 70 3.20 7.54 -8.86
C LEU A 70 3.95 6.59 -9.78
N ASP A 71 5.21 6.30 -9.47
CA ASP A 71 5.96 5.31 -10.20
C ASP A 71 5.49 3.87 -9.85
N ILE A 72 5.93 2.91 -10.63
CA ILE A 72 5.46 1.51 -10.48
C ILE A 72 5.91 0.90 -9.15
N GLU A 73 7.04 1.35 -8.61
CA GLU A 73 7.53 0.91 -7.30
C GLU A 73 6.65 1.44 -6.17
N GLU A 74 6.33 2.74 -6.21
CA GLU A 74 5.42 3.37 -5.25
C GLU A 74 4.03 2.70 -5.27
N ILE A 75 3.52 2.40 -6.48
CA ILE A 75 2.24 1.69 -6.64
C ILE A 75 2.32 0.26 -6.07
N ALA A 76 3.42 -0.46 -6.33
CA ALA A 76 3.60 -1.81 -5.81
C ALA A 76 3.56 -1.84 -4.27
N GLU A 77 4.26 -0.91 -3.63
CA GLU A 77 4.27 -0.75 -2.17
C GLU A 77 2.87 -0.49 -1.60
N ILE A 78 2.11 0.43 -2.23
CA ILE A 78 0.78 0.81 -1.75
C ILE A 78 -0.24 -0.31 -1.97
N THR A 79 -0.13 -1.05 -3.07
CA THR A 79 -1.08 -2.11 -3.41
C THR A 79 -0.71 -3.47 -2.82
N GLY A 80 0.48 -3.60 -2.19
CA GLY A 80 0.91 -4.80 -1.48
C GLY A 80 1.59 -5.85 -2.36
N PHE A 81 2.08 -5.49 -3.55
CA PHE A 81 3.02 -6.34 -4.27
C PHE A 81 4.40 -6.30 -3.62
N SER A 82 5.16 -7.39 -3.73
CA SER A 82 6.50 -7.47 -3.13
C SER A 82 7.47 -6.46 -3.70
N ASP A 83 7.34 -6.18 -4.98
CA ASP A 83 8.21 -5.29 -5.75
C ASP A 83 7.59 -4.94 -7.11
N ARG A 84 8.24 -4.02 -7.82
CA ARG A 84 7.88 -3.58 -9.18
C ARG A 84 7.78 -4.73 -10.18
N SER A 85 8.69 -5.70 -10.12
CA SER A 85 8.75 -6.80 -11.06
C SER A 85 7.57 -7.75 -10.90
N HIS A 86 7.21 -8.06 -9.65
CA HIS A 86 6.04 -8.86 -9.31
C HIS A 86 4.75 -8.16 -9.77
N LEU A 87 4.58 -6.87 -9.45
CA LEU A 87 3.45 -6.09 -9.94
C LEU A 87 3.36 -6.18 -11.46
N SER A 88 4.44 -5.85 -12.17
CA SER A 88 4.45 -5.80 -13.64
C SER A 88 4.11 -7.15 -14.27
N LYS A 89 4.62 -8.24 -13.72
CA LYS A 89 4.34 -9.61 -14.19
C LYS A 89 2.85 -9.96 -14.02
N VAL A 90 2.30 -9.76 -12.82
CA VAL A 90 0.89 -10.08 -12.52
C VAL A 90 -0.05 -9.18 -13.32
N PHE A 91 0.24 -7.87 -13.36
CA PHE A 91 -0.55 -6.90 -14.10
C PHE A 91 -0.59 -7.22 -15.60
N THR A 92 0.57 -7.52 -16.22
CA THR A 92 0.66 -7.85 -17.65
C THR A 92 -0.07 -9.15 -17.95
N ALA A 93 0.09 -10.17 -17.13
CA ALA A 93 -0.61 -11.44 -17.30
C ALA A 93 -2.13 -11.26 -17.26
N ARG A 94 -2.62 -10.27 -16.52
CA ARG A 94 -4.06 -10.03 -16.35
C ARG A 94 -4.65 -9.10 -17.39
N THR A 95 -3.94 -8.02 -17.74
CA THR A 95 -4.46 -6.95 -18.61
C THR A 95 -3.99 -7.07 -20.06
N GLY A 96 -3.01 -7.92 -20.35
CA GLY A 96 -2.35 -8.03 -21.66
C GLY A 96 -1.38 -6.88 -21.96
N GLN A 97 -1.19 -5.93 -21.04
CA GLN A 97 -0.32 -4.77 -21.23
C GLN A 97 0.55 -4.54 -20.00
N ASN A 98 1.78 -4.04 -20.19
CA ASN A 98 2.55 -3.61 -19.03
C ASN A 98 1.98 -2.32 -18.42
N PRO A 99 2.25 -2.04 -17.14
CA PRO A 99 1.67 -0.89 -16.42
C PRO A 99 1.90 0.45 -17.11
N ASN A 100 3.09 0.71 -17.64
CA ASN A 100 3.41 1.97 -18.32
C ASN A 100 2.60 2.15 -19.61
N LYS A 101 2.47 1.08 -20.40
CA LYS A 101 1.65 1.12 -21.62
C LYS A 101 0.17 1.32 -21.27
N TYR A 102 -0.31 0.67 -20.23
CA TYR A 102 -1.67 0.88 -19.73
C TYR A 102 -1.91 2.34 -19.35
N ARG A 103 -1.02 2.95 -18.57
CA ARG A 103 -1.08 4.37 -18.23
C ARG A 103 -1.16 5.26 -19.46
N GLN A 104 -0.28 5.06 -20.43
CA GLN A 104 -0.26 5.84 -21.69
C GLN A 104 -1.54 5.69 -22.51
N THR A 105 -2.06 4.46 -22.61
CA THR A 105 -3.27 4.16 -23.40
C THR A 105 -4.51 4.82 -22.81
N PHE A 106 -4.66 4.77 -21.50
CA PHE A 106 -5.91 5.16 -20.83
C PHE A 106 -5.86 6.54 -20.16
N ASN A 107 -4.71 7.23 -20.10
CA ASN A 107 -4.59 8.54 -19.49
C ASN A 107 -5.56 9.58 -20.09
N LYS A 108 -5.78 9.55 -21.41
CA LYS A 108 -6.75 10.44 -22.06
C LYS A 108 -8.20 10.11 -21.68
N ILE A 109 -8.52 8.84 -21.44
CA ILE A 109 -9.87 8.38 -21.06
C ILE A 109 -10.19 8.81 -19.62
N SER A 110 -9.22 8.76 -18.71
CA SER A 110 -9.40 9.18 -17.32
C SER A 110 -9.72 10.67 -17.19
N GLN A 111 -9.30 11.49 -18.15
CA GLN A 111 -9.64 12.92 -18.20
C GLN A 111 -11.09 13.18 -18.62
N ILE A 112 -11.70 12.23 -19.31
CA ILE A 112 -13.09 12.32 -19.81
C ILE A 112 -14.07 11.75 -18.79
N CYS A 113 -13.70 10.69 -18.09
CA CYS A 113 -14.53 10.06 -17.06
C CYS A 113 -14.43 10.83 -15.75
N GLN A 114 -15.29 11.83 -15.58
CA GLN A 114 -15.34 12.69 -14.38
C GLN A 114 -16.09 11.99 -13.23
N ILE A 115 -15.44 11.03 -12.58
CA ILE A 115 -15.84 10.62 -11.22
C ILE A 115 -15.03 11.49 -10.26
N GLU A 116 -15.54 12.70 -9.99
CA GLU A 116 -14.83 13.79 -9.31
C GLU A 116 -14.27 13.39 -7.93
N ASN A 117 -15.03 12.64 -7.15
CA ASN A 117 -14.62 12.20 -5.81
C ASN A 117 -13.42 11.23 -5.82
N ILE A 118 -13.40 10.29 -6.76
CA ILE A 118 -12.30 9.33 -6.91
C ILE A 118 -11.04 10.06 -7.38
N ARG A 119 -11.18 10.92 -8.37
CA ARG A 119 -10.08 11.71 -8.91
C ARG A 119 -9.46 12.62 -7.85
N ASN A 120 -10.26 13.29 -7.03
CA ASN A 120 -9.78 14.15 -5.96
C ASN A 120 -9.03 13.34 -4.90
N PHE A 121 -9.53 12.18 -4.49
CA PHE A 121 -8.81 11.32 -3.57
C PHE A 121 -7.43 10.92 -4.10
N TYR A 122 -7.32 10.46 -5.35
CA TYR A 122 -6.03 10.07 -5.92
C TYR A 122 -5.08 11.26 -6.14
N ARG A 123 -5.59 12.48 -6.38
CA ARG A 123 -4.77 13.71 -6.36
C ARG A 123 -4.19 13.97 -4.97
N ILE A 124 -5.00 13.85 -3.93
CA ILE A 124 -4.53 13.97 -2.54
C ILE A 124 -3.50 12.89 -2.22
N LEU A 125 -3.77 11.64 -2.58
CA LEU A 125 -2.85 10.53 -2.36
C LEU A 125 -1.50 10.76 -3.06
N ASN A 126 -1.53 11.18 -4.31
CA ASN A 126 -0.33 11.53 -5.07
C ASN A 126 0.47 12.65 -4.39
N TYR A 127 -0.21 13.72 -3.96
CA TYR A 127 0.39 14.82 -3.23
C TYR A 127 1.08 14.33 -1.94
N VAL A 128 0.40 13.52 -1.13
CA VAL A 128 0.95 12.98 0.12
C VAL A 128 2.18 12.11 -0.12
N VAL A 129 2.18 11.26 -1.14
CA VAL A 129 3.34 10.41 -1.45
C VAL A 129 4.54 11.26 -1.89
N LYS A 130 4.32 12.22 -2.79
CA LYS A 130 5.41 13.07 -3.33
C LYS A 130 6.02 13.98 -2.27
N ASN A 131 5.19 14.56 -1.40
CA ASN A 131 5.63 15.53 -0.39
C ASN A 131 5.76 14.92 1.01
N SER A 132 5.80 13.58 1.15
CA SER A 132 5.77 12.91 2.44
C SER A 132 6.93 13.26 3.37
N SER A 133 8.03 13.80 2.87
CA SER A 133 9.16 14.29 3.67
C SER A 133 8.95 15.67 4.28
N ASP A 134 7.96 16.41 3.78
CA ASP A 134 7.60 17.73 4.27
C ASP A 134 6.65 17.62 5.49
N ASP A 135 6.45 18.76 6.17
CA ASP A 135 5.47 18.86 7.24
C ASP A 135 4.07 19.04 6.62
N ILE A 136 3.35 17.93 6.49
CA ILE A 136 2.02 17.91 5.87
C ILE A 136 0.95 17.91 6.96
N GLU A 137 0.18 18.99 7.03
CA GLU A 137 -0.96 19.11 7.91
C GLU A 137 -2.25 18.67 7.19
N ILE A 138 -3.01 17.77 7.83
CA ILE A 138 -4.27 17.24 7.26
C ILE A 138 -5.31 18.35 7.06
N GLU A 139 -5.28 19.36 7.92
CA GLU A 139 -6.17 20.51 7.90
C GLU A 139 -6.00 21.34 6.63
N GLU A 140 -4.76 21.54 6.16
CA GLU A 140 -4.46 22.27 4.92
C GLU A 140 -5.02 21.50 3.71
N ILE A 141 -4.76 20.20 3.64
CA ILE A 141 -5.34 19.36 2.57
C ILE A 141 -6.86 19.44 2.56
N CYS A 142 -7.47 19.32 3.75
CA CYS A 142 -8.93 19.37 3.88
C CYS A 142 -9.51 20.71 3.39
N LYS A 143 -8.82 21.81 3.67
CA LYS A 143 -9.19 23.16 3.21
C LYS A 143 -9.09 23.26 1.68
N ASP A 144 -7.96 22.84 1.11
CA ASP A 144 -7.69 22.95 -0.34
C ASP A 144 -8.67 22.13 -1.19
N PHE A 145 -9.06 20.95 -0.69
CA PHE A 145 -9.98 20.06 -1.39
C PHE A 145 -11.43 20.16 -0.91
N SER A 146 -11.75 21.10 -0.01
CA SER A 146 -13.09 21.31 0.55
C SER A 146 -13.72 20.01 1.09
N ILE A 147 -12.94 19.22 1.80
CA ILE A 147 -13.33 17.92 2.39
C ILE A 147 -13.13 17.95 3.90
N SER A 148 -13.97 17.27 4.68
CA SER A 148 -13.78 17.14 6.12
C SER A 148 -12.67 16.13 6.45
N ILE A 149 -12.00 16.29 7.61
CA ILE A 149 -11.00 15.33 8.12
C ILE A 149 -11.60 13.93 8.24
N THR A 150 -12.83 13.82 8.71
CA THR A 150 -13.54 12.54 8.84
C THR A 150 -13.74 11.86 7.48
N GLU A 151 -14.18 12.61 6.48
CA GLU A 151 -14.39 12.09 5.12
C GLU A 151 -13.06 11.70 4.48
N LEU A 152 -12.03 12.54 4.60
CA LEU A 152 -10.71 12.22 4.08
C LEU A 152 -10.15 10.93 4.69
N ASN A 153 -10.23 10.77 6.02
CA ASN A 153 -9.81 9.53 6.67
C ASN A 153 -10.63 8.32 6.22
N ARG A 154 -11.95 8.48 5.99
CA ARG A 154 -12.80 7.42 5.45
C ARG A 154 -12.35 6.98 4.06
N LEU A 155 -12.01 7.92 3.18
CA LEU A 155 -11.49 7.63 1.84
C LEU A 155 -10.13 6.93 1.92
N PHE A 156 -9.22 7.39 2.77
CA PHE A 156 -7.94 6.74 2.99
C PHE A 156 -8.10 5.29 3.49
N ILE A 157 -9.00 5.04 4.45
CA ILE A 157 -9.29 3.69 4.94
C ILE A 157 -9.87 2.83 3.82
N TYR A 158 -10.78 3.37 3.02
CA TYR A 158 -11.44 2.63 1.94
C TYR A 158 -10.46 2.27 0.80
N TYR A 159 -9.66 3.23 0.33
CA TYR A 159 -8.80 3.03 -0.85
C TYR A 159 -7.42 2.43 -0.52
N VAL A 160 -6.83 2.77 0.64
CA VAL A 160 -5.46 2.35 1.00
C VAL A 160 -5.36 1.71 2.39
N GLU A 161 -6.49 1.38 3.03
CA GLU A 161 -6.58 0.56 4.26
C GLU A 161 -5.91 1.20 5.49
N LYS A 162 -5.64 2.48 5.43
CA LYS A 162 -4.97 3.25 6.50
C LYS A 162 -5.63 4.61 6.61
N ASN A 163 -5.74 5.16 7.82
CA ASN A 163 -6.06 6.57 7.93
C ASN A 163 -4.89 7.43 7.42
N PHE A 164 -5.12 8.71 7.18
CA PHE A 164 -4.14 9.65 6.66
C PHE A 164 -2.78 9.57 7.38
N LYS A 165 -2.79 9.70 8.72
CA LYS A 165 -1.56 9.67 9.54
C LYS A 165 -0.81 8.34 9.43
N SER A 166 -1.52 7.23 9.40
CA SER A 166 -0.92 5.91 9.24
C SER A 166 -0.36 5.73 7.84
N PHE A 167 -1.04 6.24 6.81
CA PHE A 167 -0.55 6.20 5.44
C PHE A 167 0.71 7.06 5.26
N LEU A 168 0.72 8.28 5.76
CA LEU A 168 1.91 9.15 5.72
C LEU A 168 3.12 8.47 6.39
N ASN A 169 2.93 7.90 7.58
CA ASN A 169 4.01 7.15 8.25
C ASN A 169 4.45 5.92 7.45
N PHE A 170 3.53 5.19 6.82
CA PHE A 170 3.86 4.06 5.94
C PHE A 170 4.77 4.50 4.79
N VAL A 171 4.44 5.58 4.10
CA VAL A 171 5.25 6.13 2.99
C VAL A 171 6.63 6.57 3.48
N ARG A 172 6.70 7.30 4.60
CA ARG A 172 7.97 7.73 5.22
C ARG A 172 8.87 6.55 5.57
N ILE A 173 8.32 5.49 6.16
CA ILE A 173 9.09 4.29 6.50
C ILE A 173 9.59 3.57 5.24
N ASN A 174 8.79 3.44 4.19
CA ASN A 174 9.25 2.85 2.93
C ASN A 174 10.37 3.66 2.28
N LYS A 175 10.30 5.00 2.30
CA LYS A 175 11.42 5.85 1.87
C LYS A 175 12.68 5.61 2.72
N SER A 176 12.52 5.49 4.03
CA SER A 176 13.66 5.25 4.93
C SER A 176 14.33 3.90 4.71
N THR A 177 13.59 2.84 4.38
CA THR A 177 14.19 1.53 4.04
C THR A 177 15.05 1.62 2.78
N LYS A 178 14.62 2.40 1.77
CA LYS A 178 15.42 2.64 0.56
C LYS A 178 16.72 3.40 0.87
N LEU A 179 16.67 4.39 1.76
CA LEU A 179 17.88 5.12 2.20
C LEU A 179 18.81 4.22 3.02
N LEU A 180 18.27 3.39 3.91
CA LEU A 180 19.04 2.42 4.69
C LEU A 180 19.77 1.41 3.81
N LEU A 181 19.17 1.02 2.69
CA LEU A 181 19.75 0.10 1.69
C LEU A 181 20.83 0.75 0.83
N LYS A 182 20.58 2.00 0.40
CA LYS A 182 21.36 2.63 -0.68
C LYS A 182 22.43 3.61 -0.17
N THR A 183 22.44 3.93 1.12
CA THR A 183 23.33 4.96 1.68
C THR A 183 23.90 4.55 3.02
N ASP A 184 25.02 5.17 3.40
CA ASP A 184 25.62 5.06 4.74
C ASP A 184 25.20 6.20 5.69
N MET A 185 24.14 6.95 5.35
CA MET A 185 23.61 8.05 6.19
C MET A 185 23.35 7.57 7.63
N GLN A 186 23.59 8.43 8.61
CA GLN A 186 23.24 8.13 10.00
C GLN A 186 21.74 7.90 10.16
N ILE A 187 21.35 7.04 11.09
CA ILE A 187 19.92 6.75 11.35
C ILE A 187 19.15 8.03 11.73
N THR A 188 19.81 8.93 12.45
CA THR A 188 19.28 10.25 12.81
C THR A 188 18.96 11.09 11.58
N ASP A 189 19.90 11.14 10.64
CA ASP A 189 19.75 11.95 9.42
C ASP A 189 18.65 11.39 8.52
N ILE A 190 18.57 10.06 8.39
CA ILE A 190 17.48 9.40 7.67
C ILE A 190 16.13 9.74 8.28
N ALA A 191 16.03 9.75 9.62
CA ALA A 191 14.78 10.09 10.29
C ALA A 191 14.28 11.48 9.91
N PHE A 192 15.17 12.48 9.90
CA PHE A 192 14.84 13.84 9.49
C PHE A 192 14.58 13.96 7.98
N GLU A 193 15.40 13.31 7.15
CA GLU A 193 15.27 13.31 5.69
C GLU A 193 13.90 12.79 5.21
N VAL A 194 13.34 11.80 5.91
CA VAL A 194 12.03 11.25 5.57
C VAL A 194 10.87 11.96 6.28
N GLY A 195 11.11 13.07 6.98
CA GLY A 195 10.10 13.97 7.53
C GLY A 195 9.68 13.67 8.98
N TYR A 196 10.49 13.01 9.80
CA TYR A 196 10.23 12.89 11.23
C TYR A 196 10.92 13.99 12.03
N ASN A 197 10.18 14.61 12.94
CA ASN A 197 10.71 15.65 13.83
C ASN A 197 11.54 15.10 15.00
N THR A 198 11.48 13.79 15.28
CA THR A 198 12.29 13.14 16.30
C THR A 198 12.65 11.70 15.92
N VAL A 199 13.87 11.30 16.26
CA VAL A 199 14.35 9.91 16.08
C VAL A 199 13.51 8.91 16.90
N LYS A 200 13.01 9.31 18.05
CA LYS A 200 12.15 8.47 18.89
C LYS A 200 10.86 8.08 18.17
N THR A 201 10.21 9.05 17.52
CA THR A 201 8.98 8.81 16.74
C THR A 201 9.29 7.97 15.50
N PHE A 202 10.40 8.24 14.82
CA PHE A 202 10.88 7.43 13.70
C PHE A 202 11.07 5.97 14.11
N ASN A 203 11.87 5.68 15.14
CA ASN A 203 12.15 4.33 15.60
C ASN A 203 10.89 3.56 15.97
N ARG A 204 9.93 4.21 16.66
CA ARG A 204 8.64 3.60 17.01
C ARG A 204 7.85 3.22 15.77
N ASN A 205 7.77 4.08 14.76
CA ASN A 205 7.06 3.78 13.53
C ASN A 205 7.83 2.74 12.69
N PHE A 206 9.14 2.82 12.62
CA PHE A 206 9.94 1.84 11.91
C PHE A 206 9.75 0.42 12.50
N LEU A 207 9.81 0.28 13.82
CA LEU A 207 9.53 -0.98 14.51
C LEU A 207 8.10 -1.48 14.23
N LYS A 208 7.12 -0.57 14.20
CA LYS A 208 5.73 -0.92 13.88
C LYS A 208 5.58 -1.55 12.50
N TYR A 209 6.22 -0.98 11.47
CA TYR A 209 6.05 -1.41 10.08
C TYR A 209 7.05 -2.50 9.67
N GLN A 210 8.31 -2.44 10.12
CA GLN A 210 9.38 -3.37 9.74
C GLN A 210 9.62 -4.49 10.76
N LYS A 211 8.98 -4.45 11.93
CA LYS A 211 9.10 -5.43 13.02
C LYS A 211 10.51 -5.55 13.62
N MET A 212 11.38 -4.61 13.33
CA MET A 212 12.74 -4.49 13.87
C MET A 212 13.17 -3.03 13.91
N LEU A 213 14.25 -2.72 14.62
CA LEU A 213 14.81 -1.36 14.67
C LEU A 213 15.59 -1.03 13.39
N PRO A 214 15.72 0.26 13.01
CA PRO A 214 16.49 0.68 11.83
C PRO A 214 17.93 0.19 11.83
N THR A 215 18.57 0.17 12.99
CA THR A 215 19.95 -0.33 13.18
C THR A 215 20.06 -1.83 12.91
N GLU A 216 19.10 -2.61 13.38
CA GLU A 216 19.03 -4.05 13.14
C GLU A 216 18.76 -4.33 11.66
N PHE A 217 17.85 -3.57 11.06
CA PHE A 217 17.52 -3.67 9.64
C PHE A 217 18.77 -3.47 8.79
N ARG A 218 19.55 -2.40 9.01
CA ARG A 218 20.80 -2.14 8.29
C ARG A 218 21.85 -3.23 8.53
N LYS A 219 21.96 -3.75 9.76
CA LYS A 219 22.91 -4.83 10.08
C LYS A 219 22.58 -6.10 9.31
N ASN A 220 21.30 -6.48 9.25
CA ASN A 220 20.86 -7.68 8.55
C ASN A 220 21.14 -7.61 7.04
N LEU A 221 20.99 -6.42 6.43
CA LEU A 221 21.33 -6.21 5.02
C LEU A 221 22.83 -6.41 4.76
N LYS A 222 23.71 -5.82 5.58
CA LYS A 222 25.18 -5.97 5.45
C LYS A 222 25.65 -7.41 5.67
N LEU A 223 24.89 -8.26 6.33
CA LEU A 223 25.19 -9.69 6.47
C LEU A 223 24.81 -10.47 5.21
N GLN A 224 23.67 -10.16 4.59
CA GLN A 224 23.25 -10.81 3.34
C GLN A 224 24.17 -10.49 2.16
N ASP A 225 24.71 -9.27 2.07
CA ASP A 225 25.68 -8.89 1.03
C ASP A 225 27.08 -9.56 1.18
N ARG A 226 27.37 -10.18 2.33
CA ARG A 226 28.65 -10.89 2.59
C ARG A 226 28.57 -12.39 2.33
N GLU A 227 27.39 -12.94 2.12
CA GLU A 227 27.16 -14.37 1.87
C GLU A 227 26.97 -14.68 0.36
N ILE A 228 27.10 -13.67 -0.50
CA ILE A 228 27.09 -13.75 -1.96
C ILE A 228 28.51 -13.49 -2.49
#